data_02047e9c72a8e0b95fd317b6e3e6dd91
#
_entry.id   02047e9c72a8e0b95fd317b6e3e6dd91
#
_cell.length_a   1.000
_cell.length_b   1.000
_cell.length_c   1.000
_cell.angle_alpha   90.00
_cell.angle_beta   90.00
_cell.angle_gamma   90.00
#
_symmetry.space_group_name_H-M   'P 1'
#
loop_
_entity.id
_entity.type
_entity.pdbx_description
1 polymer ?
#
loop_
_entity_poly.entity_id
_entity_poly.type
_entity_poly.pdbx_seq_one_letter_code
_entity_poly.pdbx_strand_id
1 'polypeptide(L)'
;MKYNIKGEPMPVVICHLEAGESMITERGSMVWMSANMRMETKAGGLGKALGRMFGGESIFQNTYTAEGGPGMIAFASSFPGAIRAVEITPNMPVIAQKSAFLAATPGVDLSIHFQKKVGAGFFGGEGFIMQKLSGHGMAFLEIDGSAVEYTLAPGQQIIVDTGNLAMVDATCQIDIQTVRGAKNVLFGGEGLFNTVVTGPGRVVLQTMALPAFASALIPYLPAKSD
;
A
#
# COMPACT_ATOMS: atom_id res chain seq x y z
N MET A 1 18.87 11.62 -0.51
CA MET A 1 18.49 10.48 -1.37
C MET A 1 18.01 10.95 -2.73
N LYS A 2 18.40 10.27 -3.83
CA LYS A 2 17.87 10.42 -5.19
C LYS A 2 17.20 9.10 -5.60
N TYR A 3 16.24 9.13 -6.50
CA TYR A 3 15.58 7.91 -6.98
C TYR A 3 15.25 7.97 -8.46
N ASN A 4 15.05 6.78 -9.07
CA ASN A 4 14.55 6.60 -10.42
C ASN A 4 13.52 5.48 -10.44
N ILE A 5 12.40 5.69 -11.12
CA ILE A 5 11.39 4.64 -11.37
C ILE A 5 11.54 4.18 -12.81
N LYS A 6 11.63 2.87 -13.05
CA LYS A 6 11.86 2.24 -14.36
C LYS A 6 11.04 0.96 -14.50
N GLY A 7 10.86 0.50 -15.72
CA GLY A 7 10.43 -0.87 -16.02
C GLY A 7 8.91 -1.08 -16.09
N GLU A 8 8.18 -0.22 -16.80
CA GLU A 8 6.76 -0.51 -17.08
C GLU A 8 6.62 -1.78 -17.96
N PRO A 9 5.61 -2.63 -17.73
CA PRO A 9 4.53 -2.52 -16.73
C PRO A 9 4.86 -3.13 -15.35
N MET A 10 6.09 -3.60 -15.11
CA MET A 10 6.58 -4.15 -13.84
C MET A 10 7.63 -3.20 -13.26
N PRO A 11 7.20 -2.08 -12.64
CA PRO A 11 8.13 -1.03 -12.28
C PRO A 11 8.98 -1.39 -11.06
N VAL A 12 10.15 -0.78 -11.00
CA VAL A 12 11.07 -0.79 -9.88
C VAL A 12 11.48 0.63 -9.53
N VAL A 13 11.51 0.97 -8.26
CA VAL A 13 12.15 2.19 -7.77
C VAL A 13 13.56 1.87 -7.31
N ILE A 14 14.54 2.58 -7.87
CA ILE A 14 15.95 2.48 -7.52
C ILE A 14 16.32 3.73 -6.72
N CYS A 15 16.65 3.54 -5.44
CA CYS A 15 17.05 4.60 -4.53
C CYS A 15 18.58 4.64 -4.42
N HIS A 16 19.17 5.83 -4.62
CA HIS A 16 20.59 6.10 -4.43
C HIS A 16 20.76 6.84 -3.10
N LEU A 17 21.52 6.25 -2.20
CA LEU A 17 21.70 6.68 -0.82
C LEU A 17 23.13 7.17 -0.62
N GLU A 18 23.31 8.26 0.09
CA GLU A 18 24.62 8.65 0.61
C GLU A 18 24.96 7.79 1.84
N ALA A 19 26.21 7.79 2.27
CA ALA A 19 26.65 7.06 3.45
C ALA A 19 25.82 7.45 4.68
N GLY A 20 25.26 6.46 5.37
CA GLY A 20 24.38 6.63 6.55
C GLY A 20 22.91 6.90 6.22
N GLU A 21 22.54 7.17 4.96
CA GLU A 21 21.14 7.24 4.57
C GLU A 21 20.48 5.83 4.57
N SER A 22 19.19 5.79 4.84
CA SER A 22 18.44 4.52 4.96
C SER A 22 17.10 4.57 4.25
N MET A 23 16.60 3.38 3.95
CA MET A 23 15.21 3.13 3.51
C MET A 23 14.54 2.12 4.44
N ILE A 24 13.23 2.27 4.60
CA ILE A 24 12.40 1.34 5.37
C ILE A 24 11.37 0.66 4.46
N THR A 25 11.03 -0.59 4.80
CA THR A 25 9.91 -1.33 4.20
C THR A 25 9.27 -2.27 5.23
N GLU A 26 7.99 -2.56 5.10
CA GLU A 26 7.29 -3.51 5.98
C GLU A 26 7.37 -4.95 5.47
N ARG A 27 7.59 -5.17 4.19
CA ARG A 27 7.70 -6.50 3.56
C ARG A 27 8.92 -6.57 2.66
N GLY A 28 9.30 -7.77 2.27
CA GLY A 28 10.46 -8.06 1.42
C GLY A 28 10.29 -7.58 -0.03
N SER A 29 10.04 -6.30 -0.24
CA SER A 29 9.96 -5.69 -1.57
C SER A 29 11.32 -5.38 -2.19
N MET A 30 12.41 -5.52 -1.42
CA MET A 30 13.77 -5.35 -1.92
C MET A 30 14.12 -6.48 -2.90
N VAL A 31 14.59 -6.10 -4.09
CA VAL A 31 14.94 -7.03 -5.16
C VAL A 31 16.43 -7.10 -5.43
N TRP A 32 17.17 -6.00 -5.30
CA TRP A 32 18.64 -5.98 -5.31
C TRP A 32 19.16 -4.75 -4.56
N MET A 33 20.41 -4.81 -4.13
CA MET A 33 21.10 -3.72 -3.44
C MET A 33 22.61 -3.81 -3.63
N SER A 34 23.32 -2.72 -3.40
CA SER A 34 24.77 -2.69 -3.33
C SER A 34 25.28 -3.53 -2.15
N ALA A 35 26.49 -4.11 -2.27
CA ALA A 35 27.07 -4.97 -1.25
C ALA A 35 27.31 -4.28 0.11
N ASN A 36 27.42 -2.93 0.10
CA ASN A 36 27.58 -2.12 1.31
C ASN A 36 26.25 -1.69 1.97
N MET A 37 25.13 -2.24 1.54
CA MET A 37 23.84 -2.02 2.20
C MET A 37 23.65 -3.01 3.34
N ARG A 38 23.43 -2.52 4.56
CA ARG A 38 23.14 -3.33 5.74
C ARG A 38 21.65 -3.35 6.01
N MET A 39 21.10 -4.54 6.18
CA MET A 39 19.71 -4.75 6.60
C MET A 39 19.62 -5.00 8.10
N GLU A 40 18.72 -4.32 8.77
CA GLU A 40 18.30 -4.58 10.14
C GLU A 40 16.77 -4.75 10.17
N THR A 41 16.32 -5.85 10.79
CA THR A 41 14.88 -6.06 11.04
C THR A 41 14.56 -5.60 12.46
N LYS A 42 13.70 -4.62 12.60
CA LYS A 42 13.18 -4.18 13.90
C LYS A 42 11.77 -4.71 14.09
N ALA A 43 11.59 -5.60 15.07
CA ALA A 43 10.26 -5.81 15.64
C ALA A 43 9.83 -4.50 16.29
N GLY A 44 8.66 -3.96 15.93
CA GLY A 44 8.18 -2.67 16.46
C GLY A 44 8.36 -2.63 18.00
N GLY A 45 9.00 -1.57 18.51
CA GLY A 45 9.44 -1.47 19.91
C GLY A 45 8.35 -1.85 20.91
N LEU A 46 8.72 -2.57 21.98
CA LEU A 46 7.82 -3.17 22.98
C LEU A 46 6.69 -2.25 23.49
N GLY A 47 6.91 -0.94 23.59
CA GLY A 47 5.90 0.02 24.09
C GLY A 47 4.86 0.44 23.03
N LYS A 48 5.20 0.36 21.73
CA LYS A 48 4.27 0.59 20.60
C LYS A 48 3.65 -0.72 20.09
N ALA A 49 4.28 -1.87 20.39
CA ALA A 49 3.82 -3.20 20.00
C ALA A 49 2.54 -3.62 20.75
N LEU A 50 2.37 -3.24 22.03
CA LEU A 50 1.16 -3.62 22.78
C LEU A 50 -0.12 -3.01 22.20
N GLY A 51 -0.07 -1.76 21.73
CA GLY A 51 -1.22 -1.13 21.05
C GLY A 51 -1.50 -1.67 19.65
N ARG A 52 -0.47 -2.27 19.00
CA ARG A 52 -0.55 -2.83 17.63
C ARG A 52 -0.87 -4.33 17.62
N MET A 53 -0.59 -5.05 18.72
CA MET A 53 -0.92 -6.48 18.87
C MET A 53 -2.43 -6.77 18.89
N PHE A 54 -3.26 -5.80 19.27
CA PHE A 54 -4.73 -5.98 19.21
C PHE A 54 -5.29 -6.01 17.79
N GLY A 55 -4.49 -5.67 16.76
CA GLY A 55 -4.86 -5.78 15.34
C GLY A 55 -4.39 -7.06 14.64
N GLY A 56 -3.70 -7.98 15.34
CA GLY A 56 -3.31 -9.29 14.80
C GLY A 56 -2.07 -9.28 13.89
N GLU A 57 -1.27 -8.20 13.85
CA GLU A 57 -0.10 -8.10 12.99
C GLU A 57 1.15 -7.69 13.77
N SER A 58 2.19 -8.53 13.67
CA SER A 58 3.55 -8.10 13.98
C SER A 58 4.08 -7.28 12.79
N ILE A 59 4.14 -5.97 12.94
CA ILE A 59 4.74 -5.11 11.92
C ILE A 59 6.26 -5.22 12.06
N PHE A 60 6.84 -6.14 11.31
CA PHE A 60 8.28 -6.20 11.13
C PHE A 60 8.67 -5.16 10.08
N GLN A 61 9.50 -4.22 10.47
CA GLN A 61 10.04 -3.21 9.59
C GLN A 61 11.51 -3.52 9.33
N ASN A 62 11.86 -3.64 8.05
CA ASN A 62 13.24 -3.75 7.61
C ASN A 62 13.78 -2.35 7.34
N THR A 63 14.95 -2.05 7.89
CA THR A 63 15.72 -0.84 7.60
C THR A 63 16.98 -1.23 6.84
N TYR A 64 17.22 -0.57 5.72
CA TYR A 64 18.39 -0.77 4.87
C TYR A 64 19.24 0.50 4.90
N THR A 65 20.48 0.42 5.36
CA THR A 65 21.40 1.56 5.53
C THR A 65 22.63 1.39 4.65
N ALA A 66 23.04 2.46 3.97
CA ALA A 66 24.30 2.49 3.22
C ALA A 66 25.47 2.70 4.19
N GLU A 67 26.38 1.72 4.31
CA GLU A 67 27.54 1.77 5.21
C GLU A 67 28.84 2.00 4.45
N GLY A 68 29.73 2.84 5.01
CA GLY A 68 31.09 3.06 4.50
C GLY A 68 31.19 3.82 3.19
N GLY A 69 30.08 4.21 2.57
CA GLY A 69 30.03 4.96 1.31
C GLY A 69 28.65 5.00 0.71
N PRO A 70 28.47 5.67 -0.46
CA PRO A 70 27.19 5.68 -1.16
C PRO A 70 26.75 4.25 -1.54
N GLY A 71 25.45 3.99 -1.47
CA GLY A 71 24.84 2.71 -1.82
C GLY A 71 23.62 2.88 -2.70
N MET A 72 23.14 1.76 -3.23
CA MET A 72 21.92 1.69 -4.04
C MET A 72 21.06 0.55 -3.56
N ILE A 73 19.73 0.77 -3.52
CA ILE A 73 18.76 -0.27 -3.21
C ILE A 73 17.56 -0.13 -4.13
N ALA A 74 16.99 -1.25 -4.55
CA ALA A 74 15.85 -1.30 -5.45
C ALA A 74 14.67 -2.06 -4.82
N PHE A 75 13.48 -1.50 -4.97
CA PHE A 75 12.21 -2.08 -4.55
C PHE A 75 11.30 -2.22 -5.77
N ALA A 76 10.79 -3.42 -6.02
CA ALA A 76 9.95 -3.70 -7.18
C ALA A 76 8.48 -3.89 -6.78
N SER A 77 7.61 -3.50 -7.69
CA SER A 77 6.19 -3.83 -7.62
C SER A 77 5.98 -5.35 -7.75
N SER A 78 5.03 -5.86 -6.99
CA SER A 78 4.70 -7.29 -6.98
C SER A 78 3.86 -7.71 -8.19
N PHE A 79 3.14 -6.76 -8.78
CA PHE A 79 2.22 -6.95 -9.90
C PHE A 79 2.45 -5.91 -10.99
N PRO A 80 1.95 -6.17 -12.24
CA PRO A 80 1.95 -5.17 -13.29
C PRO A 80 1.21 -3.91 -12.86
N GLY A 81 1.87 -2.75 -12.98
CA GLY A 81 1.27 -1.51 -12.51
C GLY A 81 2.20 -0.31 -12.59
N ALA A 82 2.09 0.55 -11.61
CA ALA A 82 2.89 1.77 -11.49
C ALA A 82 3.47 1.90 -10.08
N ILE A 83 4.54 2.69 -9.92
CA ILE A 83 5.02 3.16 -8.62
C ILE A 83 4.79 4.67 -8.54
N ARG A 84 4.14 5.11 -7.45
CA ARG A 84 3.96 6.52 -7.13
C ARG A 84 4.91 6.94 -6.02
N ALA A 85 5.73 7.94 -6.30
CA ALA A 85 6.50 8.64 -5.28
C ALA A 85 5.62 9.72 -4.65
N VAL A 86 5.48 9.69 -3.33
CA VAL A 86 4.62 10.59 -2.56
C VAL A 86 5.48 11.28 -1.51
N GLU A 87 5.56 12.61 -1.58
CA GLU A 87 6.18 13.40 -0.53
C GLU A 87 5.24 13.49 0.68
N ILE A 88 5.73 13.08 1.83
CA ILE A 88 5.01 13.16 3.11
C ILE A 88 5.55 14.34 3.90
N THR A 89 4.64 15.22 4.31
CA THR A 89 4.95 16.34 5.19
C THR A 89 4.01 16.33 6.40
N PRO A 90 4.36 17.00 7.51
CA PRO A 90 3.49 17.06 8.69
C PRO A 90 2.08 17.57 8.39
N ASN A 91 1.95 18.45 7.38
CA ASN A 91 0.67 19.05 6.98
C ASN A 91 -0.04 18.29 5.85
N MET A 92 0.62 17.32 5.22
CA MET A 92 0.09 16.57 4.08
C MET A 92 0.32 15.06 4.27
N PRO A 93 -0.25 14.46 5.32
CA PRO A 93 -0.26 13.02 5.45
C PRO A 93 -1.20 12.41 4.41
N VAL A 94 -0.95 11.16 4.05
CA VAL A 94 -1.82 10.39 3.15
C VAL A 94 -2.31 9.11 3.82
N ILE A 95 -3.41 8.57 3.31
CA ILE A 95 -3.97 7.29 3.72
C ILE A 95 -3.90 6.38 2.50
N ALA A 96 -3.15 5.28 2.58
CA ALA A 96 -2.96 4.34 1.49
C ALA A 96 -3.40 2.94 1.90
N GLN A 97 -3.78 2.12 0.93
CA GLN A 97 -4.00 0.70 1.16
C GLN A 97 -2.69 0.07 1.67
N LYS A 98 -2.77 -0.80 2.69
CA LYS A 98 -1.57 -1.42 3.29
C LYS A 98 -0.73 -2.14 2.26
N SER A 99 -1.35 -2.87 1.33
CA SER A 99 -0.65 -3.57 0.25
C SER A 99 0.03 -2.64 -0.75
N ALA A 100 -0.36 -1.38 -0.83
CA ALA A 100 0.27 -0.41 -1.71
C ALA A 100 1.61 0.13 -1.16
N PHE A 101 1.90 -0.02 0.14
CA PHE A 101 3.16 0.47 0.70
C PHE A 101 4.34 -0.38 0.24
N LEU A 102 5.28 0.24 -0.47
CA LEU A 102 6.47 -0.42 -1.01
C LEU A 102 7.71 -0.12 -0.16
N ALA A 103 8.05 1.15 0.01
CA ALA A 103 9.19 1.61 0.81
C ALA A 103 9.04 3.10 1.17
N ALA A 104 9.80 3.56 2.17
CA ALA A 104 9.88 4.98 2.50
C ALA A 104 11.24 5.35 3.12
N THR A 105 11.50 6.65 3.24
CA THR A 105 12.58 7.16 4.09
C THR A 105 12.21 7.04 5.58
N PRO A 106 13.19 6.92 6.50
CA PRO A 106 12.91 6.64 7.92
C PRO A 106 12.09 7.70 8.68
N GLY A 107 11.94 8.91 8.13
CA GLY A 107 11.10 9.96 8.71
C GLY A 107 9.60 9.79 8.46
N VAL A 108 9.21 8.78 7.68
CA VAL A 108 7.81 8.43 7.44
C VAL A 108 7.33 7.42 8.48
N ASP A 109 6.31 7.79 9.25
CA ASP A 109 5.63 6.95 10.22
C ASP A 109 4.42 6.26 9.60
N LEU A 110 4.28 4.95 9.84
CA LEU A 110 3.18 4.12 9.40
C LEU A 110 2.27 3.76 10.58
N SER A 111 0.97 3.95 10.43
CA SER A 111 -0.02 3.57 11.43
C SER A 111 -1.31 3.08 10.77
N ILE A 112 -1.99 2.12 11.40
CA ILE A 112 -3.31 1.69 10.91
C ILE A 112 -4.29 2.85 11.09
N HIS A 113 -4.88 3.30 9.99
CA HIS A 113 -5.93 4.31 9.99
C HIS A 113 -7.30 3.66 10.14
N PHE A 114 -7.49 2.55 9.40
CA PHE A 114 -8.77 1.86 9.34
C PHE A 114 -8.52 0.39 8.98
N GLN A 115 -9.27 -0.51 9.65
CA GLN A 115 -9.28 -1.94 9.33
C GLN A 115 -10.72 -2.47 9.35
N LYS A 116 -11.14 -3.13 8.27
CA LYS A 116 -12.41 -3.85 8.21
C LYS A 116 -12.16 -5.32 7.86
N LYS A 117 -12.53 -6.23 8.75
CA LYS A 117 -12.50 -7.66 8.44
C LYS A 117 -13.58 -7.95 7.41
N VAL A 118 -13.17 -8.35 6.25
CA VAL A 118 -14.00 -8.77 5.13
C VAL A 118 -13.82 -10.27 5.02
N GLY A 119 -14.87 -11.05 4.89
CA GLY A 119 -14.89 -12.51 5.01
C GLY A 119 -13.67 -13.25 4.43
N ALA A 120 -13.40 -14.44 4.94
CA ALA A 120 -12.26 -15.27 4.59
C ALA A 120 -12.19 -15.50 3.06
N GLY A 121 -11.21 -14.93 2.40
CA GLY A 121 -11.02 -15.02 0.94
C GLY A 121 -10.81 -13.69 0.24
N PHE A 122 -11.27 -12.59 0.83
CA PHE A 122 -10.97 -11.25 0.34
C PHE A 122 -9.74 -10.69 1.07
N PHE A 123 -8.83 -10.06 0.34
CA PHE A 123 -7.61 -9.43 0.87
C PHE A 123 -6.70 -10.33 1.71
N GLY A 124 -6.56 -11.63 1.33
CA GLY A 124 -5.62 -12.56 1.96
C GLY A 124 -5.90 -12.92 3.42
N GLY A 125 -7.15 -12.76 3.90
CA GLY A 125 -7.58 -13.08 5.28
C GLY A 125 -7.36 -11.96 6.30
N GLU A 126 -6.55 -10.94 6.00
CA GLU A 126 -6.31 -9.79 6.89
C GLU A 126 -7.45 -8.75 6.83
N GLY A 127 -8.26 -8.79 5.78
CA GLY A 127 -9.28 -7.79 5.49
C GLY A 127 -8.71 -6.57 4.77
N PHE A 128 -9.58 -5.58 4.57
CA PHE A 128 -9.19 -4.31 3.97
C PHE A 128 -8.58 -3.40 5.03
N ILE A 129 -7.33 -3.01 4.83
CA ILE A 129 -6.56 -2.19 5.76
C ILE A 129 -6.06 -0.95 5.03
N MET A 130 -6.37 0.21 5.59
CA MET A 130 -5.81 1.49 5.18
C MET A 130 -4.81 1.96 6.24
N GLN A 131 -3.62 2.35 5.81
CA GLN A 131 -2.55 2.89 6.64
C GLN A 131 -2.43 4.39 6.43
N LYS A 132 -2.19 5.12 7.51
CA LYS A 132 -1.80 6.53 7.46
C LYS A 132 -0.29 6.62 7.40
N LEU A 133 0.21 7.33 6.40
CA LEU A 133 1.60 7.73 6.25
C LEU A 133 1.71 9.18 6.71
N SER A 134 2.53 9.44 7.75
CA SER A 134 2.69 10.76 8.38
C SER A 134 4.16 11.02 8.70
N GLY A 135 4.48 12.19 9.27
CA GLY A 135 5.86 12.60 9.51
C GLY A 135 6.44 13.39 8.34
N HIS A 136 7.65 13.08 7.90
CA HIS A 136 8.30 13.79 6.80
C HIS A 136 9.21 12.85 6.00
N GLY A 137 9.21 12.99 4.68
CA GLY A 137 10.08 12.21 3.80
C GLY A 137 9.40 11.79 2.52
N MET A 138 9.97 10.79 1.87
CA MET A 138 9.47 10.22 0.62
C MET A 138 8.94 8.81 0.88
N ALA A 139 7.71 8.54 0.43
CA ALA A 139 7.13 7.20 0.37
C ALA A 139 6.95 6.74 -1.07
N PHE A 140 7.08 5.46 -1.31
CA PHE A 140 6.82 4.82 -2.60
C PHE A 140 5.67 3.85 -2.43
N LEU A 141 4.64 4.03 -3.27
CA LEU A 141 3.44 3.20 -3.28
C LEU A 141 3.37 2.44 -4.60
N GLU A 142 3.15 1.14 -4.54
CA GLU A 142 2.78 0.35 -5.72
C GLU A 142 1.28 0.51 -6.00
N ILE A 143 0.94 0.63 -7.28
CA ILE A 143 -0.42 0.77 -7.78
C ILE A 143 -0.65 -0.38 -8.76
N ASP A 144 -1.60 -1.23 -8.48
CA ASP A 144 -1.89 -2.39 -9.31
C ASP A 144 -2.64 -1.98 -10.58
N GLY A 145 -2.07 -2.27 -11.75
CA GLY A 145 -2.55 -1.77 -13.04
C GLY A 145 -2.23 -0.29 -13.24
N SER A 146 -3.16 0.48 -13.78
CA SER A 146 -2.99 1.91 -14.05
C SER A 146 -3.51 2.76 -12.88
N ALA A 147 -2.79 3.83 -12.57
CA ALA A 147 -3.22 4.83 -11.58
C ALA A 147 -4.15 5.86 -12.24
N VAL A 148 -5.31 6.09 -11.64
CA VAL A 148 -6.24 7.16 -12.03
C VAL A 148 -6.42 8.08 -10.84
N GLU A 149 -6.27 9.40 -11.04
CA GLU A 149 -6.31 10.39 -9.97
C GLU A 149 -7.49 11.34 -10.15
N TYR A 150 -8.20 11.59 -9.05
CA TYR A 150 -9.25 12.60 -8.95
C TYR A 150 -8.96 13.56 -7.81
N THR A 151 -9.34 14.83 -7.98
CA THR A 151 -9.36 15.81 -6.90
C THR A 151 -10.81 16.13 -6.57
N LEU A 152 -11.24 15.79 -5.36
CA LEU A 152 -12.59 16.03 -4.89
C LEU A 152 -12.68 17.39 -4.21
N ALA A 153 -13.72 18.15 -4.54
CA ALA A 153 -14.09 19.38 -3.83
C ALA A 153 -14.69 19.03 -2.45
N PRO A 154 -14.79 20.01 -1.52
CA PRO A 154 -15.47 19.80 -0.24
C PRO A 154 -16.88 19.25 -0.42
N GLY A 155 -17.19 18.11 0.23
CA GLY A 155 -18.48 17.42 0.15
C GLY A 155 -18.73 16.64 -1.14
N GLN A 156 -17.85 16.73 -2.14
CA GLN A 156 -17.94 15.90 -3.33
C GLN A 156 -17.61 14.44 -2.97
N GLN A 157 -18.36 13.50 -3.53
CA GLN A 157 -18.20 12.07 -3.25
C GLN A 157 -17.89 11.29 -4.51
N ILE A 158 -17.11 10.22 -4.34
CA ILE A 158 -16.92 9.15 -5.31
C ILE A 158 -17.16 7.81 -4.61
N ILE A 159 -17.85 6.91 -5.30
CA ILE A 159 -18.05 5.53 -4.84
C ILE A 159 -17.10 4.63 -5.60
N VAL A 160 -16.33 3.84 -4.89
CA VAL A 160 -15.24 3.01 -5.43
C VAL A 160 -15.44 1.58 -4.94
N ASP A 161 -15.27 0.57 -5.82
CA ASP A 161 -15.05 -0.80 -5.33
C ASP A 161 -13.83 -0.77 -4.39
N THR A 162 -14.01 -1.31 -3.19
CA THR A 162 -13.03 -1.18 -2.10
C THR A 162 -11.62 -1.59 -2.53
N GLY A 163 -11.47 -2.61 -3.37
CA GLY A 163 -10.18 -3.08 -3.89
C GLY A 163 -9.47 -2.12 -4.84
N ASN A 164 -10.21 -1.19 -5.44
CA ASN A 164 -9.67 -0.21 -6.38
C ASN A 164 -9.20 1.10 -5.73
N LEU A 165 -9.41 1.28 -4.41
CA LEU A 165 -8.91 2.45 -3.70
C LEU A 165 -7.45 2.22 -3.28
N ALA A 166 -6.50 2.94 -3.89
CA ALA A 166 -5.09 2.83 -3.56
C ALA A 166 -4.64 3.85 -2.50
N MET A 167 -5.01 5.14 -2.66
CA MET A 167 -4.57 6.21 -1.75
C MET A 167 -5.57 7.37 -1.75
N VAL A 168 -5.66 8.07 -0.63
CA VAL A 168 -6.32 9.37 -0.52
C VAL A 168 -5.48 10.35 0.33
N ASP A 169 -5.66 11.64 0.12
CA ASP A 169 -5.18 12.65 1.08
C ASP A 169 -5.92 12.48 2.41
N ALA A 170 -5.24 12.71 3.54
CA ALA A 170 -5.83 12.53 4.86
C ALA A 170 -6.95 13.56 5.19
N THR A 171 -7.17 14.54 4.31
CA THR A 171 -8.31 15.45 4.37
C THR A 171 -9.62 14.83 3.88
N CYS A 172 -9.55 13.73 3.12
CA CYS A 172 -10.72 12.98 2.69
C CYS A 172 -11.29 12.13 3.83
N GLN A 173 -12.60 11.96 3.83
CA GLN A 173 -13.30 11.01 4.68
C GLN A 173 -13.56 9.71 3.90
N ILE A 174 -13.37 8.57 4.57
CA ILE A 174 -13.56 7.23 4.01
C ILE A 174 -14.69 6.54 4.79
N ASP A 175 -15.72 6.06 4.09
CA ASP A 175 -16.78 5.23 4.66
C ASP A 175 -16.94 3.95 3.82
N ILE A 176 -17.00 2.78 4.47
CA ILE A 176 -17.17 1.49 3.78
C ILE A 176 -18.57 0.97 3.96
N GLN A 177 -19.26 0.84 2.85
CA GLN A 177 -20.64 0.39 2.77
C GLN A 177 -20.71 -1.03 2.20
N THR A 178 -21.53 -1.89 2.83
CA THR A 178 -21.83 -3.20 2.28
C THR A 178 -22.80 -3.07 1.11
N VAL A 179 -22.48 -3.67 -0.02
CA VAL A 179 -23.40 -3.73 -1.16
C VAL A 179 -24.65 -4.52 -0.75
N ARG A 180 -25.81 -3.89 -0.76
CA ARG A 180 -27.09 -4.51 -0.35
C ARG A 180 -27.65 -5.34 -1.49
N GLY A 181 -28.10 -6.56 -1.16
CA GLY A 181 -28.83 -7.47 -2.03
C GLY A 181 -28.05 -8.72 -2.40
N ALA A 182 -28.49 -9.88 -1.93
CA ALA A 182 -27.86 -11.18 -2.23
C ALA A 182 -27.73 -11.45 -3.74
N LYS A 183 -28.65 -10.93 -4.57
CA LYS A 183 -28.56 -11.04 -6.04
C LYS A 183 -27.41 -10.22 -6.62
N ASN A 184 -27.16 -9.02 -6.10
CA ASN A 184 -26.07 -8.15 -6.58
C ASN A 184 -24.69 -8.74 -6.24
N VAL A 185 -24.58 -9.38 -5.08
CA VAL A 185 -23.36 -10.05 -4.63
C VAL A 185 -23.09 -11.35 -5.40
N LEU A 186 -24.14 -12.14 -5.68
CA LEU A 186 -24.00 -13.46 -6.32
C LEU A 186 -23.92 -13.39 -7.86
N PHE A 187 -24.53 -12.39 -8.48
CA PHE A 187 -24.67 -12.30 -9.93
C PHE A 187 -24.14 -11.01 -10.54
N GLY A 188 -23.81 -10.00 -9.73
CA GLY A 188 -23.33 -8.71 -10.21
C GLY A 188 -21.84 -8.67 -10.53
N GLY A 189 -21.05 -9.64 -10.04
CA GLY A 189 -19.59 -9.67 -10.22
C GLY A 189 -18.86 -8.52 -9.54
N GLU A 190 -19.57 -7.67 -8.79
CA GLU A 190 -18.99 -6.54 -8.06
C GLU A 190 -18.56 -6.98 -6.65
N GLY A 191 -17.58 -6.27 -6.08
CA GLY A 191 -17.09 -6.54 -4.73
C GLY A 191 -18.21 -6.46 -3.67
N LEU A 192 -18.01 -7.15 -2.54
CA LEU A 192 -18.95 -7.17 -1.41
C LEU A 192 -19.09 -5.80 -0.73
N PHE A 193 -18.16 -4.90 -0.97
CA PHE A 193 -18.03 -3.62 -0.27
C PHE A 193 -17.66 -2.50 -1.24
N ASN A 194 -18.35 -1.40 -1.11
CA ASN A 194 -18.02 -0.14 -1.74
C ASN A 194 -17.42 0.82 -0.71
N THR A 195 -16.44 1.58 -1.13
CA THR A 195 -15.87 2.68 -0.35
C THR A 195 -16.39 3.99 -0.89
N VAL A 196 -17.04 4.77 -0.03
CA VAL A 196 -17.44 6.15 -0.32
C VAL A 196 -16.31 7.06 0.16
N VAL A 197 -15.69 7.79 -0.76
CA VAL A 197 -14.68 8.79 -0.43
C VAL A 197 -15.31 10.17 -0.59
N THR A 198 -15.23 10.99 0.47
CA THR A 198 -15.75 12.36 0.49
C THR A 198 -14.58 13.32 0.61
N GLY A 199 -14.48 14.29 -0.32
CA GLY A 199 -13.48 15.35 -0.32
C GLY A 199 -13.68 16.38 0.81
N PRO A 200 -12.71 17.28 0.99
CA PRO A 200 -11.74 17.70 -0.02
C PRO A 200 -10.46 16.86 -0.04
N GLY A 201 -9.88 16.65 -1.23
CA GLY A 201 -8.56 16.04 -1.36
C GLY A 201 -8.40 15.17 -2.61
N ARG A 202 -7.18 14.66 -2.81
CA ARG A 202 -6.86 13.77 -3.91
C ARG A 202 -7.27 12.34 -3.56
N VAL A 203 -7.71 11.61 -4.59
CA VAL A 203 -8.03 10.19 -4.54
C VAL A 203 -7.28 9.52 -5.67
N VAL A 204 -6.47 8.52 -5.36
CA VAL A 204 -5.77 7.69 -6.35
C VAL A 204 -6.42 6.32 -6.37
N LEU A 205 -6.89 5.94 -7.54
CA LEU A 205 -7.49 4.64 -7.81
C LEU A 205 -6.52 3.77 -8.62
N GLN A 206 -6.67 2.46 -8.45
CA GLN A 206 -5.97 1.45 -9.22
C GLN A 206 -6.97 0.67 -10.08
N THR A 207 -6.55 0.31 -11.31
CA THR A 207 -7.46 -0.36 -12.26
C THR A 207 -7.49 -1.88 -12.11
N MET A 208 -6.52 -2.46 -11.38
CA MET A 208 -6.44 -3.90 -11.13
C MET A 208 -6.54 -4.15 -9.60
N ALA A 209 -7.74 -4.44 -9.11
CA ALA A 209 -7.90 -4.89 -7.73
C ALA A 209 -7.39 -6.34 -7.61
N LEU A 210 -6.38 -6.59 -6.77
CA LEU A 210 -5.78 -7.91 -6.60
C LEU A 210 -6.79 -9.04 -6.31
N PRO A 211 -7.82 -8.85 -5.45
CA PRO A 211 -8.84 -9.88 -5.23
C PRO A 211 -9.64 -10.23 -6.49
N ALA A 212 -9.99 -9.22 -7.30
CA ALA A 212 -10.71 -9.44 -8.56
C ALA A 212 -9.83 -10.15 -9.58
N PHE A 213 -8.56 -9.75 -9.69
CA PHE A 213 -7.57 -10.42 -10.55
C PHE A 213 -7.37 -11.89 -10.14
N ALA A 214 -7.16 -12.17 -8.85
CA ALA A 214 -7.02 -13.53 -8.34
C ALA A 214 -8.26 -14.38 -8.64
N SER A 215 -9.46 -13.82 -8.44
CA SER A 215 -10.73 -14.50 -8.74
C SER A 215 -10.88 -14.82 -10.23
N ALA A 216 -10.43 -13.93 -11.12
CA ALA A 216 -10.46 -14.15 -12.56
C ALA A 216 -9.51 -15.28 -13.01
N LEU A 217 -8.46 -15.58 -12.24
CA LEU A 217 -7.52 -16.67 -12.56
C LEU A 217 -8.01 -18.04 -12.07
N ILE A 218 -8.85 -18.12 -11.02
CA ILE A 218 -9.30 -19.39 -10.42
C ILE A 218 -9.84 -20.39 -11.46
N PRO A 219 -10.69 -20.02 -12.46
CA PRO A 219 -11.22 -20.97 -13.43
C PRO A 219 -10.16 -21.61 -14.33
N TYR A 220 -8.96 -21.02 -14.42
CA TYR A 220 -7.85 -21.49 -15.27
C TYR A 220 -6.80 -22.28 -14.50
N LEU A 221 -6.92 -22.37 -13.16
CA LEU A 221 -6.02 -23.15 -12.33
C LEU A 221 -6.43 -24.63 -12.33
N PRO A 222 -5.48 -25.60 -12.28
CA PRO A 222 -5.81 -27.00 -12.13
C PRO A 222 -6.63 -27.22 -10.87
N ALA A 223 -7.71 -28.01 -10.96
CA ALA A 223 -8.44 -28.45 -9.78
C ALA A 223 -7.48 -29.17 -8.82
N LYS A 224 -7.53 -28.87 -7.52
CA LYS A 224 -6.83 -29.68 -6.52
C LYS A 224 -7.29 -31.13 -6.68
N SER A 225 -6.39 -32.03 -7.05
CA SER A 225 -6.60 -33.47 -6.82
C SER A 225 -6.58 -33.69 -5.32
N ASP A 226 -7.71 -34.13 -4.76
CA ASP A 226 -7.82 -34.64 -3.39
C ASP A 226 -6.88 -35.84 -3.18
#